data_74cb4f90465631a64223c6b17084eb30
#
_entry.id   74cb4f90465631a64223c6b17084eb30
#
_cell.length_a   1.000
_cell.length_b   1.000
_cell.length_c   1.000
_cell.angle_alpha   90.00
_cell.angle_beta   90.00
_cell.angle_gamma   90.00
#
_symmetry.space_group_name_H-M   'P 1'
#
loop_
_entity.id
_entity.type
_entity.pdbx_description
1 polymer ?
#
loop_
_entity_poly.entity_id
_entity_poly.type
_entity_poly.pdbx_seq_one_letter_code
_entity_poly.pdbx_strand_id
1 'polypeptide(L)'
;GCYGLEKHRKEETAAYFPRPCSTLQIRLRYQTVEFADLDIHVRGLRDRQECGDHDDSYDEPLLSSSNWALFGVLWESGMVLAQLMCDFDIEGRRILEVGCGLGIASLVLNSRLADISATDYHPEAQSFLDANVALNGGPTIPFARANWLDEDCGLGKFDLVIGADLLYERGQAELLSKFIDAHTNDACEVIIVDPGRGQLGRLGTQMKQLGYTDRPHTDDDSIAGGPRVQIRHYCRHSR
;
A
#
# COMPACT_ATOMS: atom_id res chain seq x y z
N GLY A 1 12.25 70.69 42.76
CA GLY A 1 12.41 69.28 42.66
C GLY A 1 11.20 68.65 41.99
N CYS A 2 11.32 68.23 40.74
CA CYS A 2 10.30 67.46 40.04
C CYS A 2 10.69 66.03 39.98
N TYR A 3 9.91 65.18 40.59
CA TYR A 3 10.08 63.70 40.42
C TYR A 3 9.21 63.28 39.26
N GLY A 4 9.87 62.71 38.22
CA GLY A 4 9.24 62.03 37.12
C GLY A 4 8.79 60.62 37.50
N LEU A 5 7.55 60.31 37.26
CA LEU A 5 7.00 58.98 37.39
C LEU A 5 7.14 58.25 36.04
N GLU A 6 8.09 57.33 35.97
CA GLU A 6 8.16 56.34 34.88
C GLU A 6 7.02 55.32 35.02
N LYS A 7 6.13 55.34 34.05
CA LYS A 7 5.13 54.28 33.89
C LYS A 7 5.76 53.05 33.20
N HIS A 8 6.06 52.04 33.98
CA HIS A 8 6.33 50.68 33.41
C HIS A 8 5.06 50.13 32.77
N ARG A 9 5.05 50.10 31.45
CA ARG A 9 4.05 49.39 30.69
C ARG A 9 4.43 47.90 30.74
N LYS A 10 3.68 47.11 31.50
CA LYS A 10 3.76 45.64 31.44
C LYS A 10 3.25 45.22 30.06
N GLU A 11 4.14 44.71 29.24
CA GLU A 11 3.76 43.93 28.07
C GLU A 11 3.18 42.61 28.57
N GLU A 12 1.84 42.50 28.46
CA GLU A 12 1.15 41.21 28.54
C GLU A 12 1.55 40.40 27.31
N THR A 13 2.47 39.47 27.48
CA THR A 13 2.70 38.43 26.53
C THR A 13 1.44 37.56 26.47
N ALA A 14 0.61 37.82 25.45
CA ALA A 14 -0.51 36.94 25.12
C ALA A 14 0.05 35.51 24.90
N ALA A 15 -0.29 34.62 25.82
CA ALA A 15 0.01 33.22 25.65
C ALA A 15 -0.62 32.74 24.35
N TYR A 16 0.19 32.33 23.40
CA TYR A 16 -0.25 31.68 22.20
C TYR A 16 -0.82 30.33 22.61
N PHE A 17 -2.12 30.23 22.73
CA PHE A 17 -2.82 28.97 22.78
C PHE A 17 -2.92 28.47 21.34
N PRO A 18 -2.24 27.37 20.99
CA PRO A 18 -2.47 26.74 19.70
C PRO A 18 -3.96 26.42 19.62
N ARG A 19 -4.63 26.90 18.57
CA ARG A 19 -6.01 26.51 18.29
C ARG A 19 -6.04 24.99 18.24
N PRO A 20 -7.02 24.33 18.91
CA PRO A 20 -7.15 22.88 18.73
C PRO A 20 -7.29 22.63 17.24
N CYS A 21 -6.39 21.81 16.72
CA CYS A 21 -6.45 21.27 15.37
C CYS A 21 -7.89 20.81 15.18
N SER A 22 -8.60 21.39 14.21
CA SER A 22 -9.94 20.96 13.86
C SER A 22 -9.82 19.47 13.60
N THR A 23 -10.41 18.63 14.44
CA THR A 23 -10.52 17.20 14.24
C THR A 23 -11.24 17.02 12.92
N LEU A 24 -10.48 16.79 11.85
CA LEU A 24 -11.00 16.35 10.58
C LEU A 24 -11.80 15.07 10.87
N GLN A 25 -13.12 15.17 10.76
CA GLN A 25 -13.99 14.01 10.89
C GLN A 25 -13.72 13.13 9.66
N ILE A 26 -12.82 12.18 9.78
CA ILE A 26 -12.58 11.17 8.75
C ILE A 26 -13.91 10.46 8.50
N ARG A 27 -14.46 10.63 7.29
CA ARG A 27 -15.69 9.95 6.89
C ARG A 27 -15.37 8.59 6.30
N LEU A 28 -15.84 7.56 6.98
CA LEU A 28 -15.65 6.17 6.58
C LEU A 28 -16.75 5.72 5.64
N ARG A 29 -16.39 4.80 4.75
CA ARG A 29 -17.29 4.05 3.89
C ARG A 29 -17.10 2.57 4.15
N TYR A 30 -18.21 1.86 4.35
CA TYR A 30 -18.24 0.40 4.44
C TYR A 30 -18.86 -0.15 3.18
N GLN A 31 -18.24 -1.16 2.61
CA GLN A 31 -18.73 -1.82 1.40
C GLN A 31 -18.37 -3.29 1.41
N THR A 32 -19.12 -4.10 0.69
CA THR A 32 -18.85 -5.51 0.46
C THR A 32 -18.40 -5.68 -0.99
N VAL A 33 -17.31 -6.39 -1.17
CA VAL A 33 -16.81 -6.80 -2.48
C VAL A 33 -17.07 -8.28 -2.64
N GLU A 34 -17.77 -8.64 -3.70
CA GLU A 34 -18.15 -10.01 -4.01
C GLU A 34 -17.16 -10.62 -5.00
N PHE A 35 -16.55 -11.74 -4.65
CA PHE A 35 -15.67 -12.54 -5.50
C PHE A 35 -16.25 -13.94 -5.59
N ALA A 36 -16.92 -14.29 -6.68
CA ALA A 36 -17.53 -15.61 -6.87
C ALA A 36 -18.23 -16.15 -5.59
N ASP A 37 -17.53 -16.96 -4.82
CA ASP A 37 -18.04 -17.60 -3.60
C ASP A 37 -17.53 -16.92 -2.31
N LEU A 38 -16.92 -15.74 -2.41
CA LEU A 38 -16.31 -15.04 -1.28
C LEU A 38 -16.75 -13.58 -1.22
N ASP A 39 -17.27 -13.16 -0.08
CA ASP A 39 -17.59 -11.78 0.23
C ASP A 39 -16.53 -11.19 1.16
N ILE A 40 -15.93 -10.07 0.76
CA ILE A 40 -14.97 -9.33 1.57
C ILE A 40 -15.57 -7.99 1.99
N HIS A 41 -15.68 -7.76 3.30
CA HIS A 41 -16.14 -6.50 3.87
C HIS A 41 -14.97 -5.54 4.04
N VAL A 42 -15.11 -4.33 3.53
CA VAL A 42 -14.03 -3.33 3.54
C VAL A 42 -14.50 -2.02 4.11
N ARG A 43 -13.74 -1.51 5.08
CA ARG A 43 -13.79 -0.14 5.55
C ARG A 43 -12.75 0.68 4.82
N GLY A 44 -13.17 1.71 4.15
CA GLY A 44 -12.29 2.65 3.47
C GLY A 44 -12.67 4.10 3.78
N LEU A 45 -12.01 5.03 3.12
CA LEU A 45 -12.39 6.44 3.16
C LEU A 45 -13.56 6.70 2.20
N ARG A 46 -14.42 7.63 2.58
CA ARG A 46 -15.55 8.03 1.73
C ARG A 46 -15.09 8.79 0.51
N ASP A 47 -14.11 9.69 0.69
CA ASP A 47 -13.57 10.55 -0.35
C ASP A 47 -12.03 10.52 -0.33
N ARG A 48 -11.39 10.59 -1.51
CA ARG A 48 -9.94 10.54 -1.70
C ARG A 48 -9.17 11.67 -1.00
N GLN A 49 -9.83 12.78 -0.66
CA GLN A 49 -9.20 13.99 -0.12
C GLN A 49 -9.17 14.02 1.41
N GLU A 50 -9.80 13.07 2.11
CA GLU A 50 -9.92 13.11 3.56
C GLU A 50 -8.61 12.87 4.32
N CYS A 51 -7.56 12.35 3.63
CA CYS A 51 -6.21 12.21 4.19
C CYS A 51 -5.21 13.29 3.70
N GLY A 52 -5.67 14.32 2.99
CA GLY A 52 -4.81 15.30 2.32
C GLY A 52 -4.27 16.45 3.19
N ASP A 53 -4.84 16.67 4.36
CA ASP A 53 -4.39 17.74 5.27
C ASP A 53 -3.42 17.19 6.32
N HIS A 54 -2.23 16.81 5.87
CA HIS A 54 -1.17 16.45 6.78
C HIS A 54 -0.24 17.62 7.06
N ASP A 55 -0.02 17.79 8.35
CA ASP A 55 1.06 18.54 8.96
C ASP A 55 2.37 18.33 8.17
N ASP A 56 2.94 19.42 7.66
CA ASP A 56 4.21 19.49 6.92
C ASP A 56 5.42 19.02 7.74
N SER A 57 5.20 18.33 8.87
CA SER A 57 6.24 17.85 9.78
C SER A 57 6.89 16.52 9.35
N TYR A 58 6.38 15.86 8.31
CA TYR A 58 7.02 14.67 7.75
C TYR A 58 7.82 15.04 6.50
N ASP A 59 9.04 15.52 6.72
CA ASP A 59 10.08 15.70 5.70
C ASP A 59 10.55 14.33 5.16
N GLU A 60 9.69 13.63 4.41
CA GLU A 60 10.10 12.38 3.77
C GLU A 60 10.03 12.50 2.24
N PRO A 61 11.20 12.38 1.55
CA PRO A 61 11.34 12.75 0.13
C PRO A 61 10.69 11.78 -0.88
N LEU A 62 9.99 10.74 -0.43
CA LEU A 62 9.55 9.66 -1.31
C LEU A 62 8.07 9.66 -1.67
N LEU A 63 7.24 10.43 -0.98
CA LEU A 63 5.85 10.60 -1.36
C LEU A 63 5.54 12.08 -1.48
N SER A 64 5.19 12.50 -2.68
CA SER A 64 4.55 13.79 -2.85
C SER A 64 3.21 13.82 -2.11
N SER A 65 2.77 14.99 -1.66
CA SER A 65 1.45 15.19 -1.03
C SER A 65 0.29 14.65 -1.88
N SER A 66 0.49 14.52 -3.19
CA SER A 66 -0.47 13.92 -4.13
C SER A 66 -0.64 12.41 -3.91
N ASN A 67 0.37 11.69 -3.43
CA ASN A 67 0.30 10.24 -3.19
C ASN A 67 -0.46 9.91 -1.90
N TRP A 68 -0.46 10.81 -0.91
CA TRP A 68 -1.28 10.65 0.28
C TRP A 68 -2.78 10.63 -0.03
N ALA A 69 -3.21 11.44 -1.00
CA ALA A 69 -4.59 11.49 -1.45
C ALA A 69 -5.07 10.22 -2.17
N LEU A 70 -4.17 9.28 -2.48
CA LEU A 70 -4.51 8.02 -3.14
C LEU A 70 -4.84 6.89 -2.17
N PHE A 71 -4.51 7.05 -0.88
CA PHE A 71 -4.81 6.06 0.15
C PHE A 71 -6.31 6.00 0.49
N GLY A 72 -6.74 4.84 0.95
CA GLY A 72 -8.03 4.65 1.62
C GLY A 72 -9.21 4.33 0.70
N VAL A 73 -8.98 4.11 -0.60
CA VAL A 73 -9.99 3.69 -1.57
C VAL A 73 -9.61 2.39 -2.26
N LEU A 74 -10.60 1.68 -2.79
CA LEU A 74 -10.36 0.51 -3.62
C LEU A 74 -10.07 0.93 -5.06
N TRP A 75 -8.93 0.44 -5.58
CA TRP A 75 -8.51 0.67 -6.96
C TRP A 75 -8.81 -0.54 -7.83
N GLU A 76 -9.08 -0.31 -9.11
CA GLU A 76 -9.38 -1.38 -10.07
C GLU A 76 -8.28 -2.44 -10.14
N SER A 77 -7.02 -2.02 -10.16
CA SER A 77 -5.88 -2.95 -10.15
C SER A 77 -5.83 -3.81 -8.89
N GLY A 78 -6.17 -3.25 -7.73
CA GLY A 78 -6.27 -3.98 -6.47
C GLY A 78 -7.40 -5.02 -6.49
N MET A 79 -8.53 -4.67 -7.11
CA MET A 79 -9.66 -5.57 -7.29
C MET A 79 -9.31 -6.75 -8.21
N VAL A 80 -8.58 -6.47 -9.31
CA VAL A 80 -8.10 -7.52 -10.23
C VAL A 80 -7.09 -8.43 -9.52
N LEU A 81 -6.14 -7.85 -8.77
CA LEU A 81 -5.19 -8.64 -7.97
C LEU A 81 -5.92 -9.54 -6.96
N ALA A 82 -6.90 -8.99 -6.25
CA ALA A 82 -7.68 -9.77 -5.28
C ALA A 82 -8.44 -10.92 -5.96
N GLN A 83 -9.04 -10.68 -7.13
CA GLN A 83 -9.70 -11.72 -7.92
C GLN A 83 -8.73 -12.83 -8.35
N LEU A 84 -7.51 -12.47 -8.80
CA LEU A 84 -6.48 -13.46 -9.12
C LEU A 84 -6.10 -14.30 -7.90
N MET A 85 -6.06 -13.71 -6.71
CA MET A 85 -5.71 -14.40 -5.48
C MET A 85 -6.82 -15.33 -4.96
N CYS A 86 -8.03 -15.27 -5.50
CA CYS A 86 -9.09 -16.23 -5.13
C CYS A 86 -8.71 -17.67 -5.46
N ASP A 87 -8.08 -17.89 -6.61
CA ASP A 87 -7.78 -19.24 -7.14
C ASP A 87 -6.27 -19.51 -7.29
N PHE A 88 -5.41 -18.52 -7.02
CA PHE A 88 -3.97 -18.69 -7.15
C PHE A 88 -3.46 -19.82 -6.23
N ASP A 89 -2.47 -20.59 -6.70
CA ASP A 89 -1.83 -21.62 -5.89
C ASP A 89 -0.95 -20.98 -4.79
N ILE A 90 -1.36 -21.17 -3.54
CA ILE A 90 -0.71 -20.60 -2.35
C ILE A 90 -0.12 -21.66 -1.42
N GLU A 91 -0.21 -22.94 -1.78
CA GLU A 91 0.20 -24.01 -0.88
C GLU A 91 1.70 -23.91 -0.54
N GLY A 92 1.99 -23.88 0.77
CA GLY A 92 3.36 -23.82 1.29
C GLY A 92 4.12 -22.52 1.00
N ARG A 93 3.45 -21.46 0.55
CA ARG A 93 4.08 -20.18 0.17
C ARG A 93 3.90 -19.13 1.25
N ARG A 94 4.98 -18.43 1.56
CA ARG A 94 4.94 -17.16 2.27
C ARG A 94 4.72 -16.03 1.28
N ILE A 95 3.72 -15.20 1.52
CA ILE A 95 3.24 -14.18 0.59
C ILE A 95 3.40 -12.79 1.20
N LEU A 96 3.87 -11.83 0.40
CA LEU A 96 3.95 -10.42 0.77
C LEU A 96 3.12 -9.57 -0.20
N GLU A 97 2.18 -8.79 0.32
CA GLU A 97 1.57 -7.69 -0.45
C GLU A 97 2.33 -6.40 -0.20
N VAL A 98 2.84 -5.78 -1.26
CA VAL A 98 3.57 -4.51 -1.23
C VAL A 98 2.61 -3.38 -1.60
N GLY A 99 2.60 -2.30 -0.80
CA GLY A 99 1.69 -1.17 -1.03
C GLY A 99 0.22 -1.58 -0.93
N CYS A 100 -0.12 -2.28 0.15
CA CYS A 100 -1.42 -2.95 0.27
C CYS A 100 -2.64 -2.00 0.33
N GLY A 101 -2.46 -0.73 0.68
CA GLY A 101 -3.55 0.22 0.85
C GLY A 101 -4.60 -0.30 1.84
N LEU A 102 -5.81 -0.58 1.38
CA LEU A 102 -6.88 -1.19 2.19
C LEU A 102 -6.73 -2.71 2.35
N GLY A 103 -5.78 -3.34 1.66
CA GLY A 103 -5.43 -4.76 1.80
C GLY A 103 -6.42 -5.73 1.20
N ILE A 104 -7.12 -5.37 0.12
CA ILE A 104 -8.18 -6.24 -0.44
C ILE A 104 -7.63 -7.61 -0.88
N ALA A 105 -6.47 -7.69 -1.53
CA ALA A 105 -5.85 -8.94 -1.92
C ALA A 105 -5.35 -9.73 -0.68
N SER A 106 -4.77 -9.04 0.31
CA SER A 106 -4.41 -9.64 1.59
C SER A 106 -5.60 -10.22 2.33
N LEU A 107 -6.77 -9.56 2.30
CA LEU A 107 -7.99 -10.07 2.94
C LEU A 107 -8.51 -11.34 2.25
N VAL A 108 -8.48 -11.39 0.92
CA VAL A 108 -8.81 -12.61 0.15
C VAL A 108 -7.88 -13.75 0.55
N LEU A 109 -6.56 -13.52 0.56
CA LEU A 109 -5.58 -14.53 0.96
C LEU A 109 -5.76 -14.96 2.42
N ASN A 110 -6.06 -14.01 3.31
CA ASN A 110 -6.31 -14.28 4.72
C ASN A 110 -7.55 -15.17 4.95
N SER A 111 -8.62 -14.95 4.18
CA SER A 111 -9.81 -15.82 4.21
C SER A 111 -9.51 -17.25 3.76
N ARG A 112 -8.48 -17.43 2.92
CA ARG A 112 -7.96 -18.73 2.46
C ARG A 112 -6.91 -19.32 3.43
N LEU A 113 -6.67 -18.67 4.57
CA LEU A 113 -5.66 -19.06 5.56
C LEU A 113 -4.23 -19.12 5.00
N ALA A 114 -3.91 -18.26 4.03
CA ALA A 114 -2.57 -18.12 3.48
C ALA A 114 -1.60 -17.52 4.51
N ASP A 115 -0.32 -17.84 4.41
CA ASP A 115 0.77 -17.14 5.14
C ASP A 115 1.04 -15.80 4.44
N ILE A 116 0.15 -14.82 4.69
CA ILE A 116 0.17 -13.47 4.09
C ILE A 116 0.69 -12.46 5.08
N SER A 117 1.61 -11.61 4.62
CA SER A 117 2.06 -10.38 5.28
C SER A 117 1.87 -9.20 4.35
N ALA A 118 1.72 -8.00 4.90
CA ALA A 118 1.48 -6.80 4.12
C ALA A 118 2.43 -5.67 4.48
N THR A 119 2.74 -4.81 3.52
CA THR A 119 3.47 -3.56 3.74
C THR A 119 2.77 -2.41 3.05
N ASP A 120 2.90 -1.24 3.65
CA ASP A 120 2.53 0.03 3.03
C ASP A 120 3.37 1.14 3.65
N TYR A 121 3.50 2.24 2.95
CA TYR A 121 4.18 3.41 3.48
C TYR A 121 3.26 4.34 4.25
N HIS A 122 1.96 4.35 3.92
CA HIS A 122 0.99 5.24 4.55
C HIS A 122 0.83 4.91 6.05
N PRO A 123 0.91 5.90 6.97
CA PRO A 123 0.87 5.65 8.42
C PRO A 123 -0.45 5.02 8.89
N GLU A 124 -1.55 5.29 8.20
CA GLU A 124 -2.87 4.75 8.56
C GLU A 124 -3.13 3.34 8.00
N ALA A 125 -2.25 2.82 7.11
CA ALA A 125 -2.50 1.57 6.42
C ALA A 125 -2.69 0.39 7.39
N GLN A 126 -1.86 0.30 8.45
CA GLN A 126 -2.01 -0.75 9.45
C GLN A 126 -3.36 -0.69 10.14
N SER A 127 -3.79 0.49 10.58
CA SER A 127 -5.06 0.64 11.30
C SER A 127 -6.28 0.29 10.45
N PHE A 128 -6.22 0.59 9.14
CA PHE A 128 -7.26 0.19 8.19
C PHE A 128 -7.23 -1.31 7.91
N LEU A 129 -6.04 -1.90 7.72
CA LEU A 129 -5.89 -3.34 7.52
C LEU A 129 -6.42 -4.12 8.72
N ASP A 130 -6.02 -3.76 9.94
CA ASP A 130 -6.46 -4.43 11.18
C ASP A 130 -7.98 -4.36 11.34
N ALA A 131 -8.58 -3.20 11.06
CA ALA A 131 -10.03 -3.06 11.10
C ALA A 131 -10.73 -3.89 10.02
N ASN A 132 -10.15 -3.98 8.81
CA ASN A 132 -10.68 -4.80 7.73
C ASN A 132 -10.53 -6.30 8.03
N VAL A 133 -9.44 -6.73 8.64
CA VAL A 133 -9.29 -8.10 9.16
C VAL A 133 -10.37 -8.42 10.18
N ALA A 134 -10.61 -7.51 11.13
CA ALA A 134 -11.65 -7.70 12.15
C ALA A 134 -13.07 -7.80 11.55
N LEU A 135 -13.38 -7.01 10.50
CA LEU A 135 -14.66 -7.08 9.79
C LEU A 135 -14.91 -8.44 9.12
N ASN A 136 -13.85 -9.13 8.71
CA ASN A 136 -13.92 -10.42 8.02
C ASN A 136 -13.66 -11.62 8.93
N GLY A 137 -13.35 -11.40 10.22
CA GLY A 137 -13.17 -12.47 11.19
C GLY A 137 -11.92 -13.34 10.97
N GLY A 138 -10.95 -12.87 10.19
CA GLY A 138 -9.71 -13.59 9.90
C GLY A 138 -8.64 -13.44 10.98
N PRO A 139 -7.56 -14.24 10.93
CA PRO A 139 -6.39 -14.03 11.78
C PRO A 139 -5.68 -12.72 11.46
N THR A 140 -4.93 -12.19 12.43
CA THR A 140 -4.12 -10.98 12.23
C THR A 140 -3.13 -11.17 11.08
N ILE A 141 -3.04 -10.18 10.19
CA ILE A 141 -2.06 -10.15 9.11
C ILE A 141 -0.81 -9.41 9.62
N PRO A 142 0.38 -10.02 9.63
CA PRO A 142 1.61 -9.30 9.93
C PRO A 142 1.80 -8.11 9.00
N PHE A 143 2.12 -6.94 9.57
CA PHE A 143 2.27 -5.71 8.82
C PHE A 143 3.57 -5.00 9.19
N ALA A 144 4.24 -4.43 8.19
CA ALA A 144 5.32 -3.49 8.40
C ALA A 144 5.08 -2.20 7.60
N ARG A 145 5.22 -1.06 8.27
CA ARG A 145 5.32 0.21 7.55
C ARG A 145 6.68 0.26 6.90
N ALA A 146 6.75 0.19 5.58
CA ALA A 146 7.99 0.07 4.84
C ALA A 146 8.10 1.14 3.74
N ASN A 147 9.29 1.71 3.66
CA ASN A 147 9.75 2.51 2.54
C ASN A 147 10.53 1.59 1.58
N TRP A 148 10.40 1.75 0.27
CA TRP A 148 11.15 0.91 -0.68
C TRP A 148 12.67 1.18 -0.69
N LEU A 149 13.15 2.14 0.09
CA LEU A 149 14.56 2.30 0.40
C LEU A 149 15.04 1.40 1.54
N ASP A 150 14.12 0.77 2.28
CA ASP A 150 14.47 -0.12 3.38
C ASP A 150 14.98 -1.44 2.82
N GLU A 151 16.17 -1.85 3.25
CA GLU A 151 16.75 -3.15 2.86
C GLU A 151 16.06 -4.32 3.56
N ASP A 152 15.49 -4.08 4.74
CA ASP A 152 14.77 -5.07 5.54
C ASP A 152 13.59 -4.42 6.28
N CYS A 153 12.39 -4.89 6.03
CA CYS A 153 11.19 -4.46 6.73
C CYS A 153 10.87 -5.29 7.99
N GLY A 154 11.74 -6.23 8.37
CA GLY A 154 11.57 -7.08 9.54
C GLY A 154 10.60 -8.26 9.36
N LEU A 155 10.04 -8.47 8.17
CA LEU A 155 9.12 -9.57 7.88
C LEU A 155 9.79 -10.81 7.27
N GLY A 156 11.08 -10.70 6.90
CA GLY A 156 11.87 -11.79 6.31
C GLY A 156 11.69 -11.94 4.81
N LYS A 157 11.78 -13.19 4.31
CA LYS A 157 11.76 -13.51 2.89
C LYS A 157 10.48 -14.23 2.49
N PHE A 158 10.09 -14.07 1.21
CA PHE A 158 8.83 -14.53 0.66
C PHE A 158 9.00 -15.32 -0.62
N ASP A 159 8.07 -16.24 -0.88
CA ASP A 159 8.02 -17.09 -2.08
C ASP A 159 7.17 -16.45 -3.18
N LEU A 160 6.23 -15.58 -2.76
CA LEU A 160 5.38 -14.82 -3.66
C LEU A 160 5.29 -13.38 -3.17
N VAL A 161 5.56 -12.41 -4.04
CA VAL A 161 5.31 -10.99 -3.80
C VAL A 161 4.22 -10.51 -4.75
N ILE A 162 3.22 -9.86 -4.20
CA ILE A 162 2.11 -9.30 -4.97
C ILE A 162 1.98 -7.80 -4.73
N GLY A 163 1.44 -7.08 -5.70
CA GLY A 163 1.16 -5.67 -5.55
C GLY A 163 0.31 -5.11 -6.68
N ALA A 164 -0.41 -4.06 -6.40
CA ALA A 164 -1.28 -3.41 -7.37
C ALA A 164 -1.16 -1.90 -7.30
N ASP A 165 -1.15 -1.27 -8.48
CA ASP A 165 -1.20 0.19 -8.63
C ASP A 165 -0.06 0.91 -7.90
N LEU A 166 1.19 0.44 -8.06
CA LEU A 166 2.36 0.88 -7.30
C LEU A 166 3.21 1.93 -8.02
N LEU A 167 3.08 2.05 -9.35
CA LEU A 167 4.03 2.79 -10.19
C LEU A 167 3.46 4.15 -10.64
N TYR A 168 3.45 5.11 -9.72
CA TYR A 168 2.91 6.46 -9.98
C TYR A 168 3.95 7.45 -10.51
N GLU A 169 5.21 7.36 -10.03
CA GLU A 169 6.26 8.34 -10.26
C GLU A 169 7.48 7.74 -10.94
N ARG A 170 8.29 8.61 -11.55
CA ARG A 170 9.58 8.21 -12.11
C ARG A 170 10.52 7.75 -10.98
N GLY A 171 11.28 6.69 -11.24
CA GLY A 171 12.21 6.12 -10.27
C GLY A 171 11.60 5.07 -9.34
N GLN A 172 10.29 4.97 -9.24
CA GLN A 172 9.63 3.96 -8.39
C GLN A 172 9.89 2.53 -8.88
N ALA A 173 10.06 2.32 -10.18
CA ALA A 173 10.35 0.99 -10.73
C ALA A 173 11.69 0.43 -10.22
N GLU A 174 12.72 1.28 -10.12
CA GLU A 174 14.03 0.88 -9.57
C GLU A 174 13.96 0.60 -8.07
N LEU A 175 13.24 1.43 -7.33
CA LEU A 175 13.09 1.25 -5.88
C LEU A 175 12.26 -0.01 -5.57
N LEU A 176 11.13 -0.17 -6.25
CA LEU A 176 10.26 -1.32 -6.07
C LEU A 176 10.97 -2.64 -6.41
N SER A 177 11.71 -2.69 -7.53
CA SER A 177 12.42 -3.90 -7.94
C SER A 177 13.48 -4.31 -6.92
N LYS A 178 14.23 -3.35 -6.35
CA LYS A 178 15.21 -3.61 -5.29
C LYS A 178 14.55 -4.07 -4.00
N PHE A 179 13.46 -3.41 -3.60
CA PHE A 179 12.71 -3.81 -2.43
C PHE A 179 12.15 -5.23 -2.57
N ILE A 180 11.57 -5.58 -3.71
CA ILE A 180 11.11 -6.94 -4.00
C ILE A 180 12.27 -7.93 -3.89
N ASP A 181 13.40 -7.66 -4.55
CA ASP A 181 14.55 -8.56 -4.53
C ASP A 181 15.12 -8.77 -3.12
N ALA A 182 15.15 -7.71 -2.33
CA ALA A 182 15.58 -7.76 -0.93
C ALA A 182 14.67 -8.65 -0.06
N HIS A 183 13.39 -8.81 -0.41
CA HIS A 183 12.38 -9.54 0.38
C HIS A 183 11.93 -10.88 -0.24
N THR A 184 12.61 -11.37 -1.26
CA THR A 184 12.28 -12.65 -1.91
C THR A 184 13.30 -13.73 -1.64
N ASN A 185 12.84 -14.98 -1.61
CA ASN A 185 13.68 -16.17 -1.64
C ASN A 185 14.33 -16.33 -3.03
N ASP A 186 15.35 -17.20 -3.14
CA ASP A 186 16.04 -17.46 -4.41
C ASP A 186 15.08 -17.93 -5.49
N ALA A 187 14.20 -18.87 -5.15
CA ALA A 187 13.06 -19.26 -5.98
C ALA A 187 11.83 -18.50 -5.52
N CYS A 188 11.26 -17.70 -6.40
CA CYS A 188 10.09 -16.87 -6.05
C CYS A 188 9.32 -16.42 -7.28
N GLU A 189 8.09 -15.99 -7.04
CA GLU A 189 7.22 -15.38 -8.03
C GLU A 189 6.83 -13.96 -7.60
N VAL A 190 6.57 -13.09 -8.58
CA VAL A 190 6.14 -11.71 -8.35
C VAL A 190 5.01 -11.38 -9.31
N ILE A 191 3.88 -10.91 -8.77
CA ILE A 191 2.71 -10.50 -9.56
C ILE A 191 2.43 -9.04 -9.31
N ILE A 192 2.51 -8.23 -10.36
CA ILE A 192 2.19 -6.79 -10.32
C ILE A 192 1.04 -6.48 -11.27
N VAL A 193 0.00 -5.87 -10.75
CA VAL A 193 -1.15 -5.39 -11.51
C VAL A 193 -1.11 -3.87 -11.58
N ASP A 194 -1.15 -3.31 -12.80
CA ASP A 194 -1.01 -1.87 -13.01
C ASP A 194 -1.99 -1.38 -14.07
N PRO A 195 -2.56 -0.17 -13.94
CA PRO A 195 -3.48 0.38 -14.93
C PRO A 195 -2.81 0.80 -16.26
N GLY A 196 -1.50 0.57 -16.41
CA GLY A 196 -0.80 0.87 -17.66
C GLY A 196 -0.24 2.28 -17.75
N ARG A 197 0.21 2.87 -16.65
CA ARG A 197 0.78 4.24 -16.60
C ARG A 197 2.17 4.40 -17.21
N GLY A 198 2.70 3.37 -17.91
CA GLY A 198 3.94 3.45 -18.67
C GLY A 198 5.24 3.16 -17.90
N GLN A 199 5.18 2.81 -16.61
CA GLN A 199 6.36 2.44 -15.81
C GLN A 199 6.65 0.93 -15.79
N LEU A 200 5.71 0.09 -16.21
CA LEU A 200 5.85 -1.37 -16.22
C LEU A 200 7.02 -1.87 -17.09
N GLY A 201 7.29 -1.22 -18.21
CA GLY A 201 8.45 -1.56 -19.05
C GLY A 201 9.78 -1.36 -18.33
N ARG A 202 9.89 -0.30 -17.53
CA ARG A 202 11.07 -0.04 -16.69
C ARG A 202 11.18 -1.08 -15.57
N LEU A 203 10.07 -1.40 -14.89
CA LEU A 203 10.05 -2.46 -13.90
C LEU A 203 10.51 -3.78 -14.51
N GLY A 204 9.98 -4.18 -15.67
CA GLY A 204 10.39 -5.40 -16.37
C GLY A 204 11.89 -5.44 -16.70
N THR A 205 12.47 -4.30 -17.10
CA THR A 205 13.92 -4.20 -17.33
C THR A 205 14.71 -4.42 -16.04
N GLN A 206 14.30 -3.79 -14.94
CA GLN A 206 14.95 -3.96 -13.64
C GLN A 206 14.82 -5.40 -13.11
N MET A 207 13.63 -5.97 -13.18
CA MET A 207 13.39 -7.36 -12.76
C MET A 207 14.27 -8.34 -13.54
N LYS A 208 14.40 -8.15 -14.86
CA LYS A 208 15.29 -8.96 -15.69
C LYS A 208 16.76 -8.85 -15.28
N GLN A 209 17.25 -7.65 -14.94
CA GLN A 209 18.61 -7.45 -14.44
C GLN A 209 18.86 -8.18 -13.10
N LEU A 210 17.82 -8.32 -12.27
CA LEU A 210 17.86 -9.04 -11.00
C LEU A 210 17.68 -10.57 -11.16
N GLY A 211 17.60 -11.06 -12.41
CA GLY A 211 17.54 -12.49 -12.71
C GLY A 211 16.13 -13.08 -12.77
N TYR A 212 15.10 -12.23 -12.79
CA TYR A 212 13.73 -12.67 -13.02
C TYR A 212 13.44 -12.82 -14.50
N THR A 213 12.58 -13.78 -14.82
CA THR A 213 12.03 -13.99 -16.17
C THR A 213 10.57 -13.56 -16.18
N ASP A 214 10.15 -12.85 -17.21
CA ASP A 214 8.74 -12.50 -17.44
C ASP A 214 8.01 -13.77 -17.92
N ARG A 215 6.96 -14.15 -17.19
CA ARG A 215 6.08 -15.24 -17.60
C ARG A 215 4.98 -14.64 -18.45
N PRO A 216 4.81 -15.11 -19.70
CA PRO A 216 3.72 -14.61 -20.53
C PRO A 216 2.40 -14.80 -19.80
N HIS A 217 1.67 -13.69 -19.66
CA HIS A 217 0.29 -13.75 -19.19
C HIS A 217 -0.55 -14.25 -20.36
N THR A 218 -1.33 -15.30 -20.17
CA THR A 218 -2.28 -15.73 -21.17
C THR A 218 -3.48 -14.81 -21.15
N ASP A 219 -4.03 -14.44 -22.32
CA ASP A 219 -5.22 -13.57 -22.42
C ASP A 219 -6.45 -14.10 -21.65
N ASP A 220 -6.39 -15.35 -21.19
CA ASP A 220 -7.41 -16.02 -20.39
C ASP A 220 -7.45 -15.53 -18.92
N ASP A 221 -6.39 -14.86 -18.47
CA ASP A 221 -6.33 -14.24 -17.13
C ASP A 221 -6.96 -12.83 -17.10
N SER A 222 -7.31 -12.27 -18.25
CA SER A 222 -8.10 -11.05 -18.32
C SER A 222 -9.54 -11.35 -17.88
N ILE A 223 -10.00 -10.68 -16.83
CA ILE A 223 -11.40 -10.76 -16.40
C ILE A 223 -12.25 -10.27 -17.58
N ALA A 224 -12.99 -11.17 -18.20
CA ALA A 224 -13.82 -10.86 -19.37
C ALA A 224 -14.80 -9.72 -19.03
N GLY A 225 -14.65 -8.58 -19.71
CA GLY A 225 -15.44 -7.36 -19.43
C GLY A 225 -14.96 -6.52 -18.24
N GLY A 226 -13.82 -6.88 -17.63
CA GLY A 226 -13.21 -6.15 -16.52
C GLY A 226 -12.42 -4.91 -16.95
N PRO A 227 -11.86 -4.16 -15.98
CA PRO A 227 -11.06 -2.97 -16.23
C PRO A 227 -9.81 -3.28 -17.05
N ARG A 228 -9.37 -2.33 -17.87
CA ARG A 228 -8.13 -2.48 -18.64
C ARG A 228 -6.94 -2.27 -17.71
N VAL A 229 -6.40 -3.36 -17.19
CA VAL A 229 -5.16 -3.39 -16.41
C VAL A 229 -4.14 -4.29 -17.09
N GLN A 230 -2.86 -4.09 -16.76
CA GLN A 230 -1.77 -4.94 -17.21
C GLN A 230 -1.30 -5.77 -16.04
N ILE A 231 -1.20 -7.09 -16.24
CA ILE A 231 -0.68 -8.02 -15.24
C ILE A 231 0.72 -8.41 -15.68
N ARG A 232 1.68 -8.34 -14.74
CA ARG A 232 3.04 -8.83 -14.94
C ARG A 232 3.32 -9.93 -13.95
N HIS A 233 3.80 -11.04 -14.45
CA HIS A 233 4.17 -12.21 -13.67
C HIS A 233 5.64 -12.52 -13.91
N TYR A 234 6.47 -12.31 -12.91
CA TYR A 234 7.91 -12.60 -12.94
C TYR A 234 8.20 -13.82 -12.09
N CYS A 235 9.11 -14.65 -12.56
CA CYS A 235 9.58 -15.84 -11.84
C CYS A 235 11.11 -15.83 -11.77
N ARG A 236 11.64 -16.27 -10.64
CA ARG A 236 13.04 -16.61 -10.49
C ARG A 236 13.14 -18.05 -9.97
N HIS A 237 13.98 -18.85 -10.60
CA HIS A 237 14.25 -20.23 -10.19
C HIS A 237 15.55 -20.29 -9.39
N SER A 238 15.64 -21.20 -8.43
CA SER A 238 16.89 -21.46 -7.70
C SER A 238 18.01 -21.77 -8.70
N ARG A 239 19.18 -21.22 -8.46
CA ARG A 239 20.39 -21.52 -9.23
C ARG A 239 20.93 -22.88 -8.89
#